data_05a6ad95cf9b9393794ac29907bb7497
#
_entry.id   05a6ad95cf9b9393794ac29907bb7497
#
_cell.length_a   1.000
_cell.length_b   1.000
_cell.length_c   1.000
_cell.angle_alpha   90.00
_cell.angle_beta   90.00
_cell.angle_gamma   90.00
#
_symmetry.space_group_name_H-M   'P 1'
#
loop_
_entity.id
_entity.type
_entity.pdbx_description
1 polymer ?
#
loop_
_entity_poly.entity_id
_entity_poly.type
_entity_poly.pdbx_seq_one_letter_code
_entity_poly.pdbx_strand_id
1 'polypeptide(L)'
;MGGFLVNGRPLKSIAFYWQKRIAEYQSRLNKSGAKKSRKLSRMHEKAKLQARHYINTAVRQTVERLYHLGVSRIVVGYPKGIARNSEKGKKQNYLLSHVWRFNYVIKRLREVAEEYGIEVIITDEAFTSKVCPVCGKPHEGARFVRGLFKCPATGVIFNADLVGAFNILKKAVKTITPSLSALSGGRGNWGKALPEGLKARFELGFNEAPRTFPHLARG
;
A
#
# COMPACT_ATOMS: atom_id res chain seq x y z
N MET A 1 16.92 -4.95 -10.24
CA MET A 1 15.55 -5.07 -9.71
C MET A 1 14.90 -3.69 -9.74
N GLY A 2 13.74 -3.54 -10.33
CA GLY A 2 12.99 -2.30 -10.37
C GLY A 2 11.90 -2.27 -9.29
N GLY A 3 11.48 -1.06 -8.88
CA GLY A 3 10.32 -0.86 -8.01
C GLY A 3 9.26 -0.07 -8.75
N PHE A 4 7.99 -0.27 -8.41
CA PHE A 4 6.89 0.57 -8.88
C PHE A 4 5.95 0.92 -7.74
N LEU A 5 5.23 2.02 -7.91
CA LEU A 5 4.28 2.53 -6.93
C LEU A 5 2.87 2.46 -7.52
N VAL A 6 1.92 2.01 -6.72
CA VAL A 6 0.49 2.08 -7.05
C VAL A 6 -0.09 3.33 -6.41
N ASN A 7 -0.75 4.17 -7.23
CA ASN A 7 -1.29 5.43 -6.76
C ASN A 7 -2.58 5.21 -5.96
N GLY A 8 -2.56 5.49 -4.66
CA GLY A 8 -3.75 5.40 -3.77
C GLY A 8 -4.63 6.65 -3.75
N ARG A 9 -4.29 7.71 -4.48
CA ARG A 9 -5.07 8.97 -4.47
C ARG A 9 -6.50 8.82 -4.97
N PRO A 10 -6.80 8.03 -6.05
CA PRO A 10 -8.18 7.84 -6.50
C PRO A 10 -9.06 7.18 -5.44
N LEU A 11 -8.55 6.18 -4.72
CA LEU A 11 -9.29 5.55 -3.63
C LEU A 11 -9.63 6.55 -2.52
N LYS A 12 -8.67 7.41 -2.17
CA LYS A 12 -8.86 8.48 -1.19
C LYS A 12 -9.90 9.51 -1.68
N SER A 13 -9.88 9.88 -2.96
CA SER A 13 -10.84 10.81 -3.56
C SER A 13 -12.26 10.24 -3.55
N ILE A 14 -12.44 8.99 -3.93
CA ILE A 14 -13.73 8.26 -3.84
C ILE A 14 -14.26 8.31 -2.41
N ALA A 15 -13.42 8.00 -1.42
CA ALA A 15 -13.85 7.94 -0.03
C ALA A 15 -14.28 9.31 0.51
N PHE A 16 -13.53 10.38 0.24
CA PHE A 16 -13.91 11.73 0.69
C PHE A 16 -15.11 12.29 -0.06
N TYR A 17 -15.25 12.03 -1.36
CA TYR A 17 -16.44 12.40 -2.12
C TYR A 17 -17.71 11.82 -1.47
N TRP A 18 -17.71 10.49 -1.24
CA TRP A 18 -18.87 9.84 -0.65
C TRP A 18 -19.10 10.24 0.81
N GLN A 19 -18.03 10.44 1.59
CA GLN A 19 -18.15 10.93 2.97
C GLN A 19 -18.91 12.25 3.02
N LYS A 20 -18.53 13.22 2.16
CA LYS A 20 -19.20 14.51 2.08
C LYS A 20 -20.65 14.37 1.67
N ARG A 21 -20.94 13.64 0.58
CA ARG A 21 -22.30 13.45 0.05
C ARG A 21 -23.22 12.73 1.03
N ILE A 22 -22.71 11.70 1.70
CA ILE A 22 -23.46 10.94 2.71
C ILE A 22 -23.77 11.84 3.92
N ALA A 23 -22.78 12.61 4.39
CA ALA A 23 -22.96 13.52 5.52
C ALA A 23 -24.00 14.62 5.23
N GLU A 24 -23.94 15.22 4.04
CA GLU A 24 -24.93 16.22 3.59
C GLU A 24 -26.36 15.64 3.54
N TYR A 25 -26.48 14.43 3.00
CA TYR A 25 -27.79 13.76 2.91
C TYR A 25 -28.30 13.33 4.28
N GLN A 26 -27.44 12.78 5.13
CA GLN A 26 -27.77 12.39 6.50
C GLN A 26 -28.23 13.59 7.33
N SER A 27 -27.55 14.74 7.20
CA SER A 27 -27.95 15.97 7.89
C SER A 27 -29.37 16.42 7.49
N ARG A 28 -29.68 16.37 6.19
CA ARG A 28 -31.06 16.68 5.69
C ARG A 28 -32.09 15.70 6.21
N LEU A 29 -31.73 14.40 6.21
CA LEU A 29 -32.63 13.35 6.67
C LEU A 29 -32.95 13.50 8.16
N ASN A 30 -31.90 13.83 8.98
CA ASN A 30 -32.08 14.04 10.41
C ASN A 30 -33.00 15.23 10.73
N LYS A 31 -32.97 16.32 9.90
CA LYS A 31 -33.87 17.47 10.03
C LYS A 31 -35.34 17.10 9.79
N SER A 32 -35.62 16.08 8.96
CA SER A 32 -36.97 15.56 8.75
C SER A 32 -37.38 14.49 9.79
N GLY A 33 -36.60 14.30 10.85
CA GLY A 33 -36.89 13.31 11.89
C GLY A 33 -36.52 11.86 11.53
N ALA A 34 -36.11 11.61 10.29
CA ALA A 34 -35.78 10.27 9.81
C ALA A 34 -34.28 9.99 9.99
N LYS A 35 -33.91 8.78 10.45
CA LYS A 35 -32.52 8.36 10.62
C LYS A 35 -32.00 7.47 9.48
N LYS A 36 -32.88 6.81 8.74
CA LYS A 36 -32.56 5.85 7.67
C LYS A 36 -33.43 6.09 6.45
N SER A 37 -32.88 5.82 5.26
CA SER A 37 -33.65 5.82 4.01
C SER A 37 -33.03 4.85 3.01
N ARG A 38 -33.85 4.37 2.03
CA ARG A 38 -33.34 3.54 0.92
C ARG A 38 -32.25 4.26 0.12
N LYS A 39 -32.38 5.59 -0.06
CA LYS A 39 -31.40 6.41 -0.77
C LYS A 39 -30.07 6.46 -0.04
N LEU A 40 -30.09 6.64 1.29
CA LEU A 40 -28.86 6.60 2.12
C LEU A 40 -28.17 5.25 2.01
N SER A 41 -28.90 4.15 2.09
CA SER A 41 -28.35 2.80 1.93
C SER A 41 -27.72 2.61 0.54
N ARG A 42 -28.36 3.06 -0.52
CA ARG A 42 -27.82 3.02 -1.89
C ARG A 42 -26.55 3.86 -2.03
N MET A 43 -26.44 5.01 -1.35
CA MET A 43 -25.22 5.82 -1.36
C MET A 43 -24.04 5.08 -0.68
N HIS A 44 -24.26 4.45 0.45
CA HIS A 44 -23.24 3.60 1.10
C HIS A 44 -22.82 2.43 0.23
N GLU A 45 -23.76 1.77 -0.44
CA GLU A 45 -23.48 0.66 -1.35
C GLU A 45 -22.63 1.12 -2.55
N LYS A 46 -23.01 2.22 -3.21
CA LYS A 46 -22.22 2.80 -4.31
C LYS A 46 -20.80 3.15 -3.87
N ALA A 47 -20.64 3.78 -2.70
CA ALA A 47 -19.32 4.09 -2.16
C ALA A 47 -18.46 2.82 -1.97
N LYS A 48 -19.06 1.77 -1.42
CA LYS A 48 -18.41 0.48 -1.21
C LYS A 48 -18.02 -0.20 -2.53
N LEU A 49 -18.91 -0.20 -3.51
CA LEU A 49 -18.68 -0.81 -4.83
C LEU A 49 -17.58 -0.09 -5.61
N GLN A 50 -17.59 1.25 -5.65
CA GLN A 50 -16.54 2.02 -6.31
C GLN A 50 -15.17 1.81 -5.68
N ALA A 51 -15.09 1.80 -4.34
CA ALA A 51 -13.83 1.53 -3.64
C ALA A 51 -13.32 0.11 -3.93
N ARG A 52 -14.21 -0.89 -3.92
CA ARG A 52 -13.87 -2.29 -4.25
C ARG A 52 -13.41 -2.43 -5.69
N HIS A 53 -14.11 -1.80 -6.63
CA HIS A 53 -13.73 -1.82 -8.04
C HIS A 53 -12.30 -1.30 -8.23
N TYR A 54 -11.99 -0.14 -7.64
CA TYR A 54 -10.64 0.42 -7.71
C TYR A 54 -9.59 -0.52 -7.13
N ILE A 55 -9.84 -1.07 -5.93
CA ILE A 55 -8.91 -2.01 -5.27
C ILE A 55 -8.70 -3.25 -6.14
N ASN A 56 -9.77 -3.84 -6.66
CA ASN A 56 -9.69 -5.05 -7.47
C ASN A 56 -8.88 -4.83 -8.76
N THR A 57 -9.10 -3.69 -9.43
CA THR A 57 -8.36 -3.32 -10.63
C THR A 57 -6.87 -3.09 -10.31
N ALA A 58 -6.58 -2.33 -9.26
CA ALA A 58 -5.21 -2.06 -8.85
C ALA A 58 -4.44 -3.33 -8.44
N VAL A 59 -5.09 -4.23 -7.71
CA VAL A 59 -4.51 -5.52 -7.30
C VAL A 59 -4.24 -6.39 -8.53
N ARG A 60 -5.21 -6.54 -9.43
CA ARG A 60 -5.03 -7.36 -10.65
C ARG A 60 -3.88 -6.85 -11.50
N GLN A 61 -3.86 -5.56 -11.82
CA GLN A 61 -2.77 -4.95 -12.60
C GLN A 61 -1.40 -5.11 -11.92
N THR A 62 -1.37 -5.04 -10.58
CA THR A 62 -0.15 -5.26 -9.81
C THR A 62 0.35 -6.70 -9.95
N VAL A 63 -0.52 -7.68 -9.77
CA VAL A 63 -0.17 -9.10 -9.87
C VAL A 63 0.24 -9.47 -11.29
N GLU A 64 -0.51 -9.03 -12.31
CA GLU A 64 -0.18 -9.23 -13.73
C GLU A 64 1.22 -8.70 -14.06
N ARG A 65 1.53 -7.48 -13.60
CA ARG A 65 2.86 -6.90 -13.81
C ARG A 65 3.96 -7.69 -13.11
N LEU A 66 3.70 -8.16 -11.88
CA LEU A 66 4.66 -9.00 -11.14
C LEU A 66 4.86 -10.35 -11.82
N TYR A 67 3.80 -10.96 -12.32
CA TYR A 67 3.86 -12.20 -13.09
C TYR A 67 4.74 -12.06 -14.35
N HIS A 68 4.53 -11.00 -15.14
CA HIS A 68 5.37 -10.71 -16.32
C HIS A 68 6.83 -10.39 -15.98
N LEU A 69 7.12 -10.00 -14.75
CA LEU A 69 8.49 -9.82 -14.24
C LEU A 69 9.10 -11.11 -13.69
N GLY A 70 8.40 -12.26 -13.78
CA GLY A 70 8.86 -13.56 -13.31
C GLY A 70 8.86 -13.69 -11.78
N VAL A 71 8.03 -12.91 -11.07
CA VAL A 71 7.92 -12.97 -9.62
C VAL A 71 7.10 -14.19 -9.21
N SER A 72 7.68 -15.07 -8.40
CA SER A 72 7.02 -16.27 -7.84
C SER A 72 6.48 -16.06 -6.42
N ARG A 73 6.92 -15.01 -5.71
CA ARG A 73 6.52 -14.72 -4.33
C ARG A 73 6.30 -13.24 -4.09
N ILE A 74 5.21 -12.90 -3.43
CA ILE A 74 4.90 -11.53 -2.98
C ILE A 74 4.95 -11.49 -1.46
N VAL A 75 5.81 -10.65 -0.90
CA VAL A 75 5.88 -10.41 0.55
C VAL A 75 5.09 -9.15 0.89
N VAL A 76 4.12 -9.29 1.80
CA VAL A 76 3.24 -8.20 2.22
C VAL A 76 3.46 -7.90 3.70
N GLY A 77 3.76 -6.64 4.02
CA GLY A 77 3.76 -6.15 5.39
C GLY A 77 2.32 -5.98 5.90
N TYR A 78 2.03 -6.51 7.08
CA TYR A 78 0.73 -6.34 7.73
C TYR A 78 0.83 -5.44 8.95
N PRO A 79 0.16 -4.28 8.95
CA PRO A 79 0.19 -3.34 10.06
C PRO A 79 -0.74 -3.79 11.19
N LYS A 80 -0.26 -4.72 12.03
CA LYS A 80 -1.03 -5.20 13.18
C LYS A 80 -1.40 -4.04 14.11
N GLY A 81 -2.69 -3.91 14.44
CA GLY A 81 -3.17 -2.98 15.45
C GLY A 81 -3.23 -1.50 15.03
N ILE A 82 -2.88 -1.14 13.78
CA ILE A 82 -2.82 0.26 13.33
C ILE A 82 -4.16 1.03 13.48
N ALA A 83 -5.28 0.32 13.49
CA ALA A 83 -6.61 0.88 13.62
C ALA A 83 -7.17 0.84 15.06
N ARG A 84 -6.53 0.11 15.99
CA ARG A 84 -7.12 -0.15 17.32
C ARG A 84 -6.87 0.96 18.34
N ASN A 85 -5.75 1.68 18.27
CA ASN A 85 -5.36 2.70 19.25
C ASN A 85 -4.81 3.94 18.54
N SER A 86 -5.58 4.54 17.62
CA SER A 86 -5.08 5.70 16.93
C SER A 86 -5.59 6.99 17.56
N GLU A 87 -4.76 7.64 18.36
CA GLU A 87 -4.91 9.02 18.82
C GLU A 87 -4.71 10.06 17.69
N LYS A 88 -4.74 9.59 16.45
CA LYS A 88 -4.31 10.35 15.24
C LYS A 88 -5.36 11.34 14.71
N GLY A 89 -6.42 11.64 15.46
CA GLY A 89 -7.47 12.57 15.05
C GLY A 89 -8.48 11.98 14.03
N LYS A 90 -9.68 12.57 13.98
CA LYS A 90 -10.86 12.05 13.24
C LYS A 90 -10.59 11.75 11.77
N LYS A 91 -9.84 12.61 11.07
CA LYS A 91 -9.56 12.45 9.63
C LYS A 91 -8.65 11.26 9.34
N GLN A 92 -7.61 11.05 10.14
CA GLN A 92 -6.70 9.91 9.96
C GLN A 92 -7.36 8.60 10.37
N ASN A 93 -8.15 8.59 11.44
CA ASN A 93 -8.92 7.42 11.87
C ASN A 93 -9.93 7.01 10.79
N TYR A 94 -10.58 7.96 10.14
CA TYR A 94 -11.44 7.69 8.99
C TYR A 94 -10.67 7.05 7.83
N LEU A 95 -9.49 7.57 7.49
CA LEU A 95 -8.66 7.00 6.43
C LEU A 95 -8.25 5.56 6.74
N LEU A 96 -7.83 5.28 7.97
CA LEU A 96 -7.37 3.94 8.37
C LEU A 96 -8.51 2.91 8.42
N SER A 97 -9.69 3.30 8.90
CA SER A 97 -10.80 2.37 9.08
C SER A 97 -11.69 2.20 7.85
N HIS A 98 -11.81 3.23 7.00
CA HIS A 98 -12.75 3.23 5.88
C HIS A 98 -12.10 3.24 4.49
N VAL A 99 -10.93 3.87 4.34
CA VAL A 99 -10.24 3.97 3.05
C VAL A 99 -9.25 2.84 2.85
N TRP A 100 -8.33 2.69 3.79
CA TRP A 100 -7.29 1.66 3.74
C TRP A 100 -7.83 0.33 4.27
N ARG A 101 -8.60 -0.37 3.48
CA ARG A 101 -9.18 -1.68 3.82
C ARG A 101 -8.12 -2.79 3.71
N PHE A 102 -7.08 -2.74 4.56
CA PHE A 102 -5.93 -3.64 4.48
C PHE A 102 -6.32 -5.11 4.35
N ASN A 103 -7.25 -5.59 5.17
CA ASN A 103 -7.70 -6.98 5.13
C ASN A 103 -8.32 -7.34 3.77
N TYR A 104 -9.10 -6.42 3.18
CA TYR A 104 -9.69 -6.65 1.87
C TYR A 104 -8.65 -6.65 0.75
N VAL A 105 -7.69 -5.74 0.81
CA VAL A 105 -6.57 -5.68 -0.16
C VAL A 105 -5.75 -6.97 -0.10
N ILE A 106 -5.38 -7.42 1.11
CA ILE A 106 -4.60 -8.65 1.29
C ILE A 106 -5.38 -9.89 0.83
N LYS A 107 -6.68 -9.98 1.19
CA LYS A 107 -7.55 -11.06 0.72
C LYS A 107 -7.57 -11.09 -0.81
N ARG A 108 -7.83 -9.94 -1.45
CA ARG A 108 -7.92 -9.87 -2.91
C ARG A 108 -6.57 -10.13 -3.60
N LEU A 109 -5.47 -9.68 -2.97
CA LEU A 109 -4.12 -9.97 -3.47
C LEU A 109 -3.84 -11.48 -3.49
N ARG A 110 -4.21 -12.19 -2.42
CA ARG A 110 -4.05 -13.65 -2.37
C ARG A 110 -4.86 -14.36 -3.44
N GLU A 111 -6.15 -14.00 -3.57
CA GLU A 111 -7.04 -14.59 -4.57
C GLU A 111 -6.49 -14.42 -5.99
N VAL A 112 -6.06 -13.21 -6.34
CA VAL A 112 -5.52 -12.95 -7.68
C VAL A 112 -4.14 -13.57 -7.86
N ALA A 113 -3.27 -13.53 -6.85
CA ALA A 113 -1.93 -14.13 -6.94
C ALA A 113 -2.00 -15.66 -7.15
N GLU A 114 -2.96 -16.32 -6.51
CA GLU A 114 -3.23 -17.74 -6.69
C GLU A 114 -3.59 -18.08 -8.15
N GLU A 115 -4.40 -17.24 -8.83
CA GLU A 115 -4.72 -17.40 -10.27
C GLU A 115 -3.45 -17.43 -11.16
N TYR A 116 -2.36 -16.81 -10.72
CA TYR A 116 -1.07 -16.72 -11.43
C TYR A 116 0.03 -17.64 -10.86
N GLY A 117 -0.30 -18.50 -9.89
CA GLY A 117 0.67 -19.37 -9.23
C GLY A 117 1.70 -18.62 -8.37
N ILE A 118 1.38 -17.41 -7.90
CA ILE A 118 2.26 -16.57 -7.09
C ILE A 118 1.93 -16.75 -5.61
N GLU A 119 2.91 -17.15 -4.80
CA GLU A 119 2.76 -17.27 -3.35
C GLU A 119 2.71 -15.91 -2.66
N VAL A 120 1.76 -15.71 -1.72
CA VAL A 120 1.67 -14.48 -0.91
C VAL A 120 2.04 -14.76 0.54
N ILE A 121 3.16 -14.18 0.97
CA ILE A 121 3.70 -14.30 2.34
C ILE A 121 3.36 -13.04 3.11
N ILE A 122 2.74 -13.18 4.29
CA ILE A 122 2.46 -12.06 5.18
C ILE A 122 3.53 -12.00 6.26
N THR A 123 4.14 -10.83 6.42
CA THR A 123 5.13 -10.57 7.47
C THR A 123 4.73 -9.35 8.32
N ASP A 124 5.28 -9.28 9.52
CA ASP A 124 5.13 -8.09 10.36
C ASP A 124 5.99 -6.95 9.83
N GLU A 125 5.41 -5.75 9.74
CA GLU A 125 6.09 -4.55 9.25
C GLU A 125 6.73 -3.69 10.36
N ALA A 126 6.70 -4.13 11.62
CA ALA A 126 7.27 -3.36 12.72
C ALA A 126 8.73 -2.96 12.43
N PHE A 127 9.03 -1.66 12.66
CA PHE A 127 10.35 -1.02 12.50
C PHE A 127 10.90 -0.93 11.06
N THR A 128 10.22 -1.45 10.04
CA THR A 128 10.72 -1.43 8.65
C THR A 128 10.82 -0.02 8.06
N SER A 129 10.07 0.95 8.56
CA SER A 129 10.04 2.32 8.05
C SER A 129 11.20 3.21 8.51
N LYS A 130 12.00 2.78 9.49
CA LYS A 130 13.10 3.57 10.06
C LYS A 130 14.48 3.16 9.54
N VAL A 131 14.63 1.96 9.04
CA VAL A 131 15.94 1.42 8.61
C VAL A 131 16.33 2.00 7.25
N CYS A 132 17.53 2.55 7.17
CA CYS A 132 18.07 3.10 5.94
C CYS A 132 18.52 1.98 4.99
N PRO A 133 18.10 1.99 3.72
CA PRO A 133 18.54 0.97 2.75
C PRO A 133 20.05 1.09 2.38
N VAL A 134 20.65 2.26 2.59
CA VAL A 134 22.06 2.51 2.25
C VAL A 134 23.01 2.06 3.35
N CYS A 135 22.86 2.65 4.55
CA CYS A 135 23.77 2.38 5.67
C CYS A 135 23.31 1.24 6.59
N GLY A 136 22.08 0.72 6.39
CA GLY A 136 21.52 -0.37 7.19
C GLY A 136 21.15 0.02 8.64
N LYS A 137 21.40 1.26 9.05
CA LYS A 137 21.14 1.75 10.41
C LYS A 137 19.73 2.37 10.50
N PRO A 138 19.04 2.29 11.65
CA PRO A 138 17.83 3.05 11.89
C PRO A 138 18.16 4.53 12.02
N HIS A 139 17.36 5.41 11.42
CA HIS A 139 17.48 6.85 11.57
C HIS A 139 16.17 7.44 12.08
N GLU A 140 16.25 8.17 13.19
CA GLU A 140 15.16 8.99 13.66
C GLU A 140 15.10 10.30 12.86
N GLY A 141 13.89 10.78 12.54
CA GLY A 141 13.74 11.99 11.74
C GLY A 141 14.10 11.88 10.25
N ALA A 142 14.51 10.71 9.76
CA ALA A 142 14.84 10.54 8.34
C ALA A 142 13.67 10.79 7.37
N ARG A 143 12.43 10.75 7.84
CA ARG A 143 11.23 11.20 7.12
C ARG A 143 11.01 12.70 7.37
N PHE A 144 11.74 13.54 6.67
CA PHE A 144 11.72 15.00 6.84
C PHE A 144 10.53 15.70 6.13
N VAL A 145 10.04 15.08 5.03
CA VAL A 145 8.86 15.51 4.30
C VAL A 145 7.97 14.28 4.05
N ARG A 146 6.67 14.49 3.96
CA ARG A 146 5.71 13.40 3.71
C ARG A 146 6.05 12.66 2.43
N GLY A 147 6.28 11.34 2.55
CA GLY A 147 6.61 10.46 1.44
C GLY A 147 8.10 10.42 1.08
N LEU A 148 8.96 11.21 1.72
CA LEU A 148 10.40 11.22 1.48
C LEU A 148 11.18 10.75 2.71
N PHE A 149 12.27 10.02 2.43
CA PHE A 149 13.23 9.52 3.40
C PHE A 149 14.63 9.98 2.98
N LYS A 150 15.35 10.67 3.85
CA LYS A 150 16.73 11.14 3.61
C LYS A 150 17.70 10.36 4.49
N CYS A 151 18.74 9.80 3.90
CA CYS A 151 19.85 9.24 4.68
C CYS A 151 20.73 10.36 5.24
N PRO A 152 20.86 10.52 6.58
CA PRO A 152 21.69 11.57 7.15
C PRO A 152 23.19 11.42 6.83
N ALA A 153 23.66 10.16 6.68
CA ALA A 153 25.08 9.88 6.43
C ALA A 153 25.51 10.19 4.98
N THR A 154 24.60 10.03 4.00
CA THR A 154 24.96 10.15 2.56
C THR A 154 24.20 11.27 1.86
N GLY A 155 23.20 11.87 2.52
CA GLY A 155 22.33 12.88 1.91
C GLY A 155 21.33 12.35 0.86
N VAL A 156 21.40 11.06 0.50
CA VAL A 156 20.55 10.46 -0.54
C VAL A 156 19.09 10.46 -0.10
N ILE A 157 18.20 10.85 -1.02
CA ILE A 157 16.76 10.92 -0.78
C ILE A 157 16.05 9.76 -1.50
N PHE A 158 15.11 9.13 -0.82
CA PHE A 158 14.30 8.01 -1.31
C PHE A 158 12.81 8.27 -1.14
N ASN A 159 11.99 7.58 -1.93
CA ASN A 159 10.58 7.45 -1.61
C ASN A 159 10.42 6.56 -0.35
N ALA A 160 9.72 7.09 0.67
CA ALA A 160 9.59 6.43 1.98
C ALA A 160 8.78 5.12 1.91
N ASP A 161 7.85 4.99 0.95
CA ASP A 161 7.04 3.78 0.79
C ASP A 161 7.87 2.67 0.13
N LEU A 162 8.76 3.02 -0.82
CA LEU A 162 9.72 2.06 -1.40
C LEU A 162 10.75 1.59 -0.36
N VAL A 163 11.22 2.49 0.52
CA VAL A 163 12.11 2.09 1.63
C VAL A 163 11.41 1.09 2.55
N GLY A 164 10.14 1.35 2.89
CA GLY A 164 9.33 0.42 3.69
C GLY A 164 9.19 -0.94 3.02
N ALA A 165 8.80 -0.97 1.73
CA ALA A 165 8.63 -2.20 0.97
C ALA A 165 9.95 -3.01 0.86
N PHE A 166 11.07 -2.34 0.59
CA PHE A 166 12.40 -2.97 0.56
C PHE A 166 12.78 -3.62 1.90
N ASN A 167 12.55 -2.92 3.02
CA ASN A 167 12.87 -3.44 4.33
C ASN A 167 11.95 -4.60 4.75
N ILE A 168 10.67 -4.59 4.34
CA ILE A 168 9.74 -5.71 4.51
C ILE A 168 10.27 -6.94 3.77
N LEU A 169 10.66 -6.79 2.51
CA LEU A 169 11.25 -7.87 1.73
C LEU A 169 12.54 -8.39 2.38
N LYS A 170 13.46 -7.49 2.78
CA LYS A 170 14.71 -7.86 3.45
C LYS A 170 14.48 -8.63 4.76
N LYS A 171 13.47 -8.24 5.53
CA LYS A 171 13.08 -8.93 6.77
C LYS A 171 12.57 -10.34 6.47
N ALA A 172 11.69 -10.50 5.47
CA ALA A 172 11.17 -11.80 5.07
C ALA A 172 12.25 -12.73 4.51
N VAL A 173 13.14 -12.22 3.65
CA VAL A 173 14.27 -12.99 3.12
C VAL A 173 15.17 -13.51 4.24
N LYS A 174 15.48 -12.70 5.25
CA LYS A 174 16.25 -13.18 6.42
C LYS A 174 15.56 -14.30 7.19
N THR A 175 14.24 -14.32 7.21
CA THR A 175 13.46 -15.36 7.90
C THR A 175 13.37 -16.64 7.07
N ILE A 176 13.42 -16.54 5.74
CA ILE A 176 13.32 -17.66 4.80
C ILE A 176 14.68 -18.28 4.51
N THR A 177 15.74 -17.49 4.52
CA THR A 177 17.12 -17.89 4.15
C THR A 177 17.82 -18.84 5.15
N PRO A 178 17.48 -18.92 6.46
CA PRO A 178 18.09 -19.95 7.31
C PRO A 178 17.88 -21.38 6.80
N SER A 179 16.75 -21.62 6.11
CA SER A 179 16.47 -22.92 5.49
C SER A 179 17.20 -23.17 4.18
N LEU A 180 17.62 -22.11 3.46
CA LEU A 180 18.36 -22.22 2.19
C LEU A 180 19.88 -22.19 2.38
N SER A 181 20.38 -21.48 3.39
CA SER A 181 21.83 -21.42 3.69
C SER A 181 22.37 -22.75 4.21
N ALA A 182 21.50 -23.60 4.74
CA ALA A 182 21.85 -24.97 5.09
C ALA A 182 22.08 -25.87 3.84
N LEU A 183 21.63 -25.45 2.67
CA LEU A 183 21.72 -26.21 1.41
C LEU A 183 22.73 -25.65 0.41
N SER A 184 23.25 -24.44 0.61
CA SER A 184 24.27 -23.84 -0.25
C SER A 184 25.36 -23.16 0.59
N GLY A 185 26.50 -23.81 0.71
CA GLY A 185 27.73 -23.27 1.34
C GLY A 185 28.35 -22.09 0.58
N GLY A 186 27.55 -21.22 -0.03
CA GLY A 186 27.99 -20.05 -0.78
C GLY A 186 27.80 -18.76 0.00
N ARG A 187 28.91 -18.13 0.38
CA ARG A 187 28.95 -16.76 0.92
C ARG A 187 28.48 -15.76 -0.13
N GLY A 188 27.18 -15.57 -0.28
CA GLY A 188 26.62 -14.49 -1.07
C GLY A 188 26.76 -13.15 -0.33
N ASN A 189 27.60 -12.27 -0.84
CA ASN A 189 27.86 -10.91 -0.30
C ASN A 189 26.69 -9.97 -0.64
N TRP A 190 25.53 -10.18 -0.01
CA TRP A 190 24.31 -9.37 -0.20
C TRP A 190 24.37 -8.00 0.50
N GLY A 191 25.51 -7.68 1.13
CA GLY A 191 25.66 -6.48 1.98
C GLY A 191 26.02 -5.20 1.26
N LYS A 192 26.46 -5.20 0.00
CA LYS A 192 27.11 -4.03 -0.63
C LYS A 192 26.46 -3.51 -1.91
N ALA A 193 25.58 -4.21 -2.55
CA ALA A 193 24.91 -3.71 -3.74
C ALA A 193 23.48 -3.29 -3.39
N LEU A 194 23.24 -1.99 -3.29
CA LEU A 194 21.89 -1.45 -3.48
C LEU A 194 21.41 -1.93 -4.86
N PRO A 195 20.26 -2.58 -4.96
CA PRO A 195 19.67 -2.84 -6.26
C PRO A 195 19.63 -1.53 -7.03
N GLU A 196 20.22 -1.46 -8.22
CA GLU A 196 20.26 -0.23 -9.03
C GLU A 196 18.87 0.36 -9.27
N GLY A 197 17.83 -0.46 -9.28
CA GLY A 197 16.44 -0.04 -9.33
C GLY A 197 15.95 0.79 -8.15
N LEU A 198 16.66 0.84 -7.01
CA LEU A 198 16.36 1.78 -5.92
C LEU A 198 17.01 3.15 -6.13
N LYS A 199 18.14 3.19 -6.86
CA LYS A 199 18.81 4.44 -7.29
C LYS A 199 18.14 5.05 -8.51
N ALA A 200 17.65 4.21 -9.42
CA ALA A 200 17.05 4.66 -10.65
C ALA A 200 15.58 4.99 -10.42
N ARG A 201 15.26 6.24 -10.54
CA ARG A 201 13.91 6.74 -10.83
C ARG A 201 13.08 7.29 -9.68
N PHE A 202 13.60 8.30 -9.08
CA PHE A 202 12.77 9.38 -8.56
C PHE A 202 11.98 10.09 -9.69
N GLU A 203 12.43 10.04 -10.93
CA GLU A 203 11.86 10.81 -12.03
C GLU A 203 10.66 10.16 -12.73
N LEU A 204 10.44 8.87 -12.61
CA LEU A 204 9.38 8.16 -13.36
C LEU A 204 8.20 7.65 -12.52
N GLY A 205 8.18 7.88 -11.21
CA GLY A 205 7.10 7.41 -10.31
C GLY A 205 5.85 8.28 -10.31
N PHE A 206 5.78 9.38 -11.04
CA PHE A 206 4.68 10.33 -10.89
C PHE A 206 3.53 10.19 -11.89
N ASN A 207 3.64 9.46 -12.99
CA ASN A 207 2.71 9.59 -14.12
C ASN A 207 2.01 8.33 -14.62
N GLU A 208 2.11 7.18 -14.00
CA GLU A 208 1.20 6.09 -14.34
C GLU A 208 0.10 5.97 -13.28
N ALA A 209 -0.84 6.91 -13.31
CA ALA A 209 -2.17 6.66 -12.79
C ALA A 209 -2.78 5.50 -13.61
N PRO A 210 -3.46 4.52 -13.01
CA PRO A 210 -4.24 3.57 -13.78
C PRO A 210 -5.17 4.39 -14.69
N ARG A 211 -5.18 4.05 -15.98
CA ARG A 211 -5.98 4.78 -16.98
C ARG A 211 -7.38 4.96 -16.45
N THR A 212 -7.80 6.20 -16.29
CA THR A 212 -9.15 6.56 -15.88
C THR A 212 -10.11 5.99 -16.92
N PHE A 213 -11.01 5.11 -16.50
CA PHE A 213 -12.03 4.59 -17.39
C PHE A 213 -12.98 5.74 -17.78
N PRO A 214 -13.17 6.01 -19.08
CA PRO A 214 -14.00 7.15 -19.54
C PRO A 214 -15.48 7.01 -19.20
N HIS A 215 -15.93 5.88 -18.69
CA HIS A 215 -17.37 5.58 -18.51
C HIS A 215 -17.93 5.96 -17.13
N LEU A 216 -17.15 6.52 -16.22
CA LEU A 216 -17.63 6.94 -14.89
C LEU A 216 -17.92 8.45 -14.79
N ALA A 217 -17.80 9.19 -15.89
CA ALA A 217 -18.05 10.63 -15.92
C ALA A 217 -19.52 11.01 -16.28
N ARG A 218 -20.39 10.05 -16.52
CA ARG A 218 -21.82 10.33 -16.83
C ARG A 218 -22.72 9.52 -15.88
N GLY A 219 -23.32 10.22 -14.92
CA GLY A 219 -24.37 9.70 -14.03
C GLY A 219 -24.43 10.45 -12.72
#